data_21d07bb9c48af8b46068561fbb7acb0a
#
_entry.id   21d07bb9c48af8b46068561fbb7acb0a
#
_cell.length_a   1.000
_cell.length_b   1.000
_cell.length_c   1.000
_cell.angle_alpha   90.00
_cell.angle_beta   90.00
_cell.angle_gamma   90.00
#
_symmetry.space_group_name_H-M   'P 1'
#
loop_
_entity.id
_entity.type
_entity.pdbx_description
1 polymer ?
#
loop_
_entity_poly.entity_id
_entity_poly.type
_entity_poly.pdbx_seq_one_letter_code
_entity_poly.pdbx_strand_id
1 'polypeptide(L)'
;MSSISAEFGVRSAEWQSQDAGHGGSIPHSRGFTLLEVLLALAILAVILTVVYASFSTAGRNIEEAEAIRDETDIARTLIARLSVDIANAYLNSNGISPPVPTIFYGKKEEVEGGTGAGNEKIRHDSISLTTLTNWRKRDSKEMELWEVGYFFREKPDGRGYALFRREKRELSKDVPALEGGVEYEITDRVESLQITYSDNGSTWTDSGWDKSRNSLPKAVEIALLLDTGKVYTTRVDLGNRP
;
A
#
# COMPACT_ATOMS: atom_id res chain seq x y z
N MET A 1 -41.91 -65.92 7.47
CA MET A 1 -42.00 -66.66 6.22
C MET A 1 -40.91 -66.09 5.34
N SER A 2 -39.87 -66.64 4.98
CA SER A 2 -39.31 -67.83 4.55
C SER A 2 -37.78 -67.71 4.67
N SER A 3 -37.18 -68.61 5.35
CA SER A 3 -35.74 -68.81 5.51
C SER A 3 -35.11 -69.34 4.26
N ILE A 4 -33.93 -68.88 3.87
CA ILE A 4 -33.04 -69.58 2.95
C ILE A 4 -31.68 -69.64 3.62
N SER A 5 -31.39 -70.86 4.09
CA SER A 5 -30.07 -71.31 4.53
C SER A 5 -29.20 -71.65 3.30
N ALA A 6 -27.99 -71.11 3.24
CA ALA A 6 -26.97 -71.49 2.27
C ALA A 6 -25.85 -72.24 3.03
N GLU A 7 -25.73 -73.50 2.76
CA GLU A 7 -24.68 -74.39 3.23
C GLU A 7 -23.35 -74.06 2.58
N PHE A 8 -22.34 -73.88 3.41
CA PHE A 8 -20.93 -73.79 2.97
C PHE A 8 -20.29 -75.15 2.99
N GLY A 9 -20.10 -75.75 1.81
CA GLY A 9 -19.37 -76.98 1.61
C GLY A 9 -17.85 -76.74 1.74
N VAL A 10 -17.27 -77.38 2.76
CA VAL A 10 -15.82 -77.39 2.95
C VAL A 10 -15.24 -78.47 2.03
N ARG A 11 -14.45 -78.11 1.03
CA ARG A 11 -13.63 -79.06 0.26
C ARG A 11 -12.25 -79.11 0.88
N SER A 12 -11.93 -80.28 1.42
CA SER A 12 -10.60 -80.66 1.85
C SER A 12 -9.70 -80.80 0.61
N ALA A 13 -8.68 -79.96 0.48
CA ALA A 13 -7.65 -80.16 -0.54
C ALA A 13 -6.50 -80.98 0.05
N GLU A 14 -6.29 -82.18 -0.48
CA GLU A 14 -5.13 -83.02 -0.21
C GLU A 14 -3.86 -82.31 -0.76
N TRP A 15 -2.92 -82.06 0.12
CA TRP A 15 -1.58 -81.65 -0.26
C TRP A 15 -0.73 -82.83 -0.67
N GLN A 16 -0.51 -83.00 -1.96
CA GLN A 16 0.54 -83.86 -2.48
C GLN A 16 1.88 -83.13 -2.34
N SER A 17 2.76 -83.64 -1.53
CA SER A 17 4.16 -83.29 -1.45
C SER A 17 4.88 -83.74 -2.72
N GLN A 18 5.20 -82.77 -3.62
CA GLN A 18 6.20 -83.03 -4.66
C GLN A 18 7.53 -82.41 -4.19
N ASP A 19 8.40 -83.31 -3.72
CA ASP A 19 9.83 -83.07 -3.59
C ASP A 19 10.44 -82.85 -5.01
N ALA A 20 10.61 -81.55 -5.39
CA ALA A 20 11.44 -81.19 -6.52
C ALA A 20 12.59 -80.32 -5.97
N GLY A 21 13.74 -80.97 -5.81
CA GLY A 21 14.98 -80.29 -5.46
C GLY A 21 15.36 -79.26 -6.52
N HIS A 22 15.02 -78.01 -6.23
CA HIS A 22 15.61 -76.88 -6.91
C HIS A 22 16.67 -76.26 -5.99
N GLY A 23 17.92 -76.48 -6.32
CA GLY A 23 19.06 -75.74 -5.80
C GLY A 23 18.91 -74.33 -6.16
N GLY A 24 18.10 -73.57 -5.39
CA GLY A 24 17.99 -72.14 -5.50
C GLY A 24 19.31 -71.52 -5.02
N SER A 25 20.10 -71.03 -5.95
CA SER A 25 21.23 -70.17 -5.64
C SER A 25 20.71 -68.97 -4.86
N ILE A 26 21.06 -68.86 -3.60
CA ILE A 26 20.79 -67.70 -2.75
C ILE A 26 21.44 -66.52 -3.47
N PRO A 27 20.66 -65.49 -3.88
CA PRO A 27 21.27 -64.31 -4.46
C PRO A 27 22.22 -63.68 -3.42
N HIS A 28 23.50 -63.65 -3.75
CA HIS A 28 24.49 -62.96 -2.93
C HIS A 28 24.08 -61.54 -2.80
N SER A 29 23.58 -61.13 -1.63
CA SER A 29 23.38 -59.75 -1.27
C SER A 29 24.75 -59.06 -1.33
N ARG A 30 25.00 -58.34 -2.42
CA ARG A 30 26.17 -57.50 -2.53
C ARG A 30 25.99 -56.36 -1.51
N GLY A 31 26.78 -56.40 -0.43
CA GLY A 31 26.84 -55.30 0.53
C GLY A 31 27.34 -54.06 -0.16
N PHE A 32 26.82 -52.90 0.25
CA PHE A 32 27.29 -51.59 -0.25
C PHE A 32 28.77 -51.41 0.08
N THR A 33 29.52 -50.92 -0.88
CA THR A 33 30.93 -50.56 -0.65
C THR A 33 31.01 -49.22 0.06
N LEU A 34 32.03 -49.03 0.88
CA LEU A 34 32.30 -47.75 1.54
C LEU A 34 32.39 -46.59 0.53
N LEU A 35 32.93 -46.84 -0.64
CA LEU A 35 33.06 -45.87 -1.74
C LEU A 35 31.67 -45.43 -2.25
N GLU A 36 30.72 -46.34 -2.38
CA GLU A 36 29.37 -46.09 -2.88
C GLU A 36 28.58 -45.20 -1.90
N VAL A 37 28.74 -45.46 -0.58
CA VAL A 37 28.14 -44.63 0.46
C VAL A 37 28.76 -43.20 0.46
N LEU A 38 30.07 -43.10 0.33
CA LEU A 38 30.74 -41.80 0.24
C LEU A 38 30.31 -40.99 -0.99
N LEU A 39 30.18 -41.66 -2.15
CA LEU A 39 29.72 -41.02 -3.37
C LEU A 39 28.27 -40.56 -3.25
N ALA A 40 27.40 -41.42 -2.67
CA ALA A 40 26.00 -41.04 -2.43
C ALA A 40 25.88 -39.82 -1.50
N LEU A 41 26.66 -39.79 -0.42
CA LEU A 41 26.70 -38.63 0.50
C LEU A 41 27.23 -37.36 -0.19
N ALA A 42 28.24 -37.48 -1.05
CA ALA A 42 28.77 -36.34 -1.81
C ALA A 42 27.70 -35.78 -2.77
N ILE A 43 27.00 -36.64 -3.49
CA ILE A 43 25.91 -36.24 -4.38
C ILE A 43 24.78 -35.58 -3.58
N LEU A 44 24.39 -36.18 -2.46
CA LEU A 44 23.37 -35.64 -1.58
C LEU A 44 23.73 -34.27 -1.06
N ALA A 45 24.99 -34.06 -0.64
CA ALA A 45 25.48 -32.74 -0.18
C ALA A 45 25.38 -31.70 -1.28
N VAL A 46 25.74 -32.01 -2.53
CA VAL A 46 25.60 -31.11 -3.66
C VAL A 46 24.11 -30.77 -3.91
N ILE A 47 23.24 -31.76 -3.91
CA ILE A 47 21.79 -31.52 -4.11
C ILE A 47 21.23 -30.60 -3.02
N LEU A 48 21.56 -30.88 -1.74
CA LEU A 48 21.09 -30.08 -0.62
C LEU A 48 21.62 -28.62 -0.72
N THR A 49 22.87 -28.43 -1.16
CA THR A 49 23.42 -27.11 -1.37
C THR A 49 22.66 -26.32 -2.44
N VAL A 50 22.36 -26.95 -3.57
CA VAL A 50 21.59 -26.33 -4.66
C VAL A 50 20.15 -26.00 -4.20
N VAL A 51 19.50 -26.92 -3.50
CA VAL A 51 18.16 -26.71 -2.96
C VAL A 51 18.17 -25.55 -1.96
N TYR A 52 19.11 -25.53 -1.02
CA TYR A 52 19.24 -24.44 -0.05
C TYR A 52 19.48 -23.09 -0.72
N ALA A 53 20.38 -23.04 -1.71
CA ALA A 53 20.65 -21.82 -2.46
C ALA A 53 19.39 -21.30 -3.19
N SER A 54 18.60 -22.22 -3.76
CA SER A 54 17.34 -21.86 -4.44
C SER A 54 16.31 -21.29 -3.47
N PHE A 55 16.13 -21.91 -2.30
CA PHE A 55 15.23 -21.40 -1.27
C PHE A 55 15.67 -20.06 -0.70
N SER A 56 16.97 -19.88 -0.45
CA SER A 56 17.53 -18.61 0.04
C SER A 56 17.33 -17.48 -0.96
N THR A 57 17.46 -17.76 -2.26
CA THR A 57 17.21 -16.75 -3.31
C THR A 57 15.72 -16.43 -3.42
N ALA A 58 14.85 -17.43 -3.37
CA ALA A 58 13.41 -17.23 -3.40
C ALA A 58 12.93 -16.39 -2.21
N GLY A 59 13.46 -16.66 -1.00
CA GLY A 59 13.13 -15.88 0.20
C GLY A 59 13.49 -14.40 0.04
N ARG A 60 14.70 -14.08 -0.43
CA ARG A 60 15.12 -12.69 -0.67
C ARG A 60 14.28 -11.99 -1.71
N ASN A 61 13.93 -12.67 -2.80
CA ASN A 61 13.07 -12.10 -3.84
C ASN A 61 11.66 -11.79 -3.33
N ILE A 62 11.13 -12.58 -2.39
CA ILE A 62 9.83 -12.34 -1.77
C ILE A 62 9.91 -11.09 -0.87
N GLU A 63 10.91 -10.99 0.00
CA GLU A 63 11.12 -9.82 0.87
C GLU A 63 11.26 -8.52 0.06
N GLU A 64 12.03 -8.56 -1.03
CA GLU A 64 12.20 -7.41 -1.92
C GLU A 64 10.87 -7.04 -2.63
N ALA A 65 10.13 -8.04 -3.10
CA ALA A 65 8.84 -7.82 -3.73
C ALA A 65 7.78 -7.28 -2.74
N GLU A 66 7.80 -7.73 -1.49
CA GLU A 66 6.92 -7.20 -0.43
C GLU A 66 7.26 -5.75 -0.11
N ALA A 67 8.55 -5.41 0.03
CA ALA A 67 8.98 -4.03 0.29
C ALA A 67 8.55 -3.06 -0.82
N ILE A 68 8.69 -3.46 -2.11
CA ILE A 68 8.23 -2.68 -3.26
C ILE A 68 6.70 -2.53 -3.27
N ARG A 69 6.00 -3.57 -2.86
CA ARG A 69 4.52 -3.57 -2.80
C ARG A 69 4.02 -2.61 -1.74
N ASP A 70 4.57 -2.70 -0.53
CA ASP A 70 4.19 -1.82 0.59
C ASP A 70 4.43 -0.35 0.25
N GLU A 71 5.54 -0.04 -0.38
CA GLU A 71 5.85 1.30 -0.87
C GLU A 71 4.81 1.81 -1.87
N THR A 72 4.51 0.97 -2.87
CA THR A 72 3.54 1.31 -3.91
C THR A 72 2.14 1.50 -3.33
N ASP A 73 1.76 0.71 -2.35
CA ASP A 73 0.45 0.77 -1.70
C ASP A 73 0.31 2.03 -0.84
N ILE A 74 1.36 2.46 -0.14
CA ILE A 74 1.38 3.75 0.59
C ILE A 74 1.17 4.90 -0.40
N ALA A 75 1.97 4.96 -1.47
CA ALA A 75 1.88 6.03 -2.45
C ALA A 75 0.49 6.09 -3.12
N ARG A 76 -0.03 4.94 -3.55
CA ARG A 76 -1.35 4.84 -4.19
C ARG A 76 -2.47 5.27 -3.26
N THR A 77 -2.44 4.80 -2.02
CA THR A 77 -3.46 5.12 -1.02
C THR A 77 -3.48 6.61 -0.71
N LEU A 78 -2.30 7.19 -0.53
CA LEU A 78 -2.17 8.62 -0.25
C LEU A 78 -2.62 9.47 -1.43
N ILE A 79 -2.14 9.17 -2.64
CA ILE A 79 -2.54 9.89 -3.86
C ILE A 79 -4.05 9.74 -4.11
N ALA A 80 -4.60 8.55 -3.96
CA ALA A 80 -6.04 8.34 -4.14
C ALA A 80 -6.85 9.17 -3.13
N ARG A 81 -6.44 9.21 -1.88
CA ARG A 81 -7.11 9.99 -0.84
C ARG A 81 -7.04 11.49 -1.11
N LEU A 82 -5.84 12.02 -1.39
CA LEU A 82 -5.64 13.41 -1.79
C LEU A 82 -6.50 13.78 -3.01
N SER A 83 -6.46 12.93 -4.05
CA SER A 83 -7.22 13.14 -5.27
C SER A 83 -8.73 13.20 -5.02
N VAL A 84 -9.25 12.31 -4.18
CA VAL A 84 -10.67 12.29 -3.82
C VAL A 84 -11.05 13.53 -3.02
N ASP A 85 -10.25 13.92 -2.03
CA ASP A 85 -10.52 15.11 -1.23
C ASP A 85 -10.48 16.38 -2.11
N ILE A 86 -9.50 16.51 -3.01
CA ILE A 86 -9.37 17.64 -3.94
C ILE A 86 -10.48 17.63 -4.99
N ALA A 87 -10.78 16.49 -5.61
CA ALA A 87 -11.84 16.38 -6.61
C ALA A 87 -13.22 16.75 -6.06
N ASN A 88 -13.45 16.56 -4.77
CA ASN A 88 -14.69 16.93 -4.09
C ASN A 88 -14.57 18.27 -3.32
N ALA A 89 -13.54 19.05 -3.60
CA ALA A 89 -13.41 20.38 -3.01
C ALA A 89 -14.65 21.24 -3.31
N TYR A 90 -15.10 21.97 -2.30
CA TYR A 90 -16.25 22.85 -2.40
C TYR A 90 -15.91 24.24 -1.87
N LEU A 91 -16.20 25.26 -2.68
CA LEU A 91 -16.04 26.65 -2.30
C LEU A 91 -17.36 27.38 -2.52
N ASN A 92 -17.88 28.00 -1.46
CA ASN A 92 -19.10 28.81 -1.53
C ASN A 92 -18.75 30.21 -2.05
N SER A 93 -18.59 30.34 -3.36
CA SER A 93 -18.32 31.62 -4.01
C SER A 93 -19.59 32.45 -4.32
N ASN A 94 -20.76 31.83 -4.32
CA ASN A 94 -21.99 32.40 -4.87
C ASN A 94 -23.06 32.81 -3.83
N GLY A 95 -22.65 33.08 -2.58
CA GLY A 95 -23.54 33.78 -1.65
C GLY A 95 -24.76 32.99 -1.18
N ILE A 96 -24.63 31.67 -0.95
CA ILE A 96 -25.66 30.91 -0.24
C ILE A 96 -25.89 31.57 1.13
N SER A 97 -27.12 31.90 1.44
CA SER A 97 -27.52 32.49 2.72
C SER A 97 -28.12 31.42 3.64
N PRO A 98 -27.63 31.21 4.86
CA PRO A 98 -26.48 31.87 5.49
C PRO A 98 -25.13 31.44 4.88
N PRO A 99 -24.11 32.31 4.86
CA PRO A 99 -22.83 31.99 4.27
C PRO A 99 -22.13 30.90 5.08
N VAL A 100 -21.88 29.77 4.43
CA VAL A 100 -21.04 28.68 5.00
C VAL A 100 -19.57 29.05 4.75
N PRO A 101 -18.72 29.11 5.78
CA PRO A 101 -17.31 29.35 5.59
C PRO A 101 -16.66 28.16 4.91
N THR A 102 -16.16 28.38 3.72
CA THR A 102 -15.45 27.35 2.94
C THR A 102 -14.06 27.85 2.61
N ILE A 103 -13.12 26.95 2.46
CA ILE A 103 -11.72 27.28 2.18
C ILE A 103 -11.17 26.38 1.07
N PHE A 104 -10.32 26.95 0.24
CA PHE A 104 -9.35 26.25 -0.58
C PHE A 104 -8.06 27.05 -0.53
N TYR A 105 -7.03 26.50 0.09
CA TYR A 105 -5.77 27.17 0.35
C TYR A 105 -4.60 26.21 0.17
N GLY A 106 -3.61 26.59 -0.61
CA GLY A 106 -2.37 25.84 -0.79
C GLY A 106 -1.16 26.71 -0.50
N LYS A 107 -0.24 26.22 0.30
CA LYS A 107 0.99 26.92 0.66
C LYS A 107 2.19 26.16 0.14
N LYS A 108 3.07 26.85 -0.58
CA LYS A 108 4.40 26.35 -0.92
C LYS A 108 5.27 26.46 0.33
N GLU A 109 5.95 25.37 0.66
CA GLU A 109 6.92 25.34 1.75
C GLU A 109 8.15 24.54 1.32
N GLU A 110 9.33 25.13 1.53
CA GLU A 110 10.62 24.49 1.22
C GLU A 110 11.40 24.31 2.52
N VAL A 111 11.93 23.10 2.73
CA VAL A 111 12.79 22.79 3.87
C VAL A 111 14.16 22.36 3.38
N GLU A 112 15.19 22.64 4.19
CA GLU A 112 16.53 22.15 3.93
C GLU A 112 16.65 20.70 4.38
N GLY A 113 17.15 19.85 3.51
CA GLY A 113 17.40 18.44 3.82
C GLY A 113 16.78 17.50 2.79
N GLY A 114 17.51 16.48 2.48
CA GLY A 114 17.13 15.33 1.67
C GLY A 114 18.17 14.26 1.93
N THR A 115 17.86 13.01 1.66
CA THR A 115 18.78 11.87 1.77
C THR A 115 19.95 11.94 0.77
N GLY A 116 19.93 12.93 -0.13
CA GLY A 116 21.00 13.22 -1.09
C GLY A 116 22.11 14.11 -0.50
N ALA A 117 23.35 13.83 -0.85
CA ALA A 117 24.54 14.60 -0.43
C ALA A 117 24.55 16.00 -1.08
N GLY A 118 23.73 16.92 -0.59
CA GLY A 118 23.69 18.32 -1.01
C GLY A 118 22.60 19.08 -0.26
N ASN A 119 22.76 20.41 -0.11
CA ASN A 119 21.74 21.33 0.39
C ASN A 119 20.56 21.43 -0.60
N GLU A 120 19.97 20.30 -0.96
CA GLU A 120 18.84 20.28 -1.86
C GLU A 120 17.56 20.61 -1.08
N LYS A 121 16.87 21.63 -1.55
CA LYS A 121 15.59 22.03 -0.94
C LYS A 121 14.52 21.04 -1.37
N ILE A 122 13.85 20.46 -0.39
CA ILE A 122 12.69 19.59 -0.60
C ILE A 122 11.39 20.36 -0.35
N ARG A 123 10.33 19.95 -1.02
CA ARG A 123 9.01 20.58 -0.95
C ARG A 123 8.14 19.89 0.10
N HIS A 124 7.69 20.68 1.06
CA HIS A 124 6.70 20.28 2.07
C HIS A 124 5.42 21.09 1.91
N ASP A 125 4.88 21.10 0.70
CA ASP A 125 3.68 21.87 0.44
C ASP A 125 2.53 21.39 1.33
N SER A 126 1.70 22.36 1.72
CA SER A 126 0.49 22.07 2.49
C SER A 126 -0.74 22.53 1.73
N ILE A 127 -1.85 21.84 1.94
CA ILE A 127 -3.16 22.18 1.38
C ILE A 127 -4.23 22.08 2.46
N SER A 128 -5.15 23.04 2.47
CA SER A 128 -6.36 23.01 3.30
C SER A 128 -7.56 23.33 2.43
N LEU A 129 -8.58 22.49 2.49
CA LEU A 129 -9.75 22.63 1.64
C LEU A 129 -11.02 22.14 2.35
N THR A 130 -12.14 22.73 1.98
CA THR A 130 -13.46 22.20 2.34
C THR A 130 -13.88 21.16 1.32
N THR A 131 -14.30 19.99 1.76
CA THR A 131 -14.65 18.87 0.88
C THR A 131 -15.98 18.23 1.27
N LEU A 132 -16.61 17.59 0.29
CA LEU A 132 -17.85 16.82 0.42
C LEU A 132 -17.59 15.30 0.59
N THR A 133 -16.36 14.88 0.76
CA THR A 133 -15.95 13.46 0.73
C THR A 133 -16.27 12.66 1.96
N ASN A 134 -16.86 13.24 2.97
CA ASN A 134 -17.09 12.47 4.17
C ASN A 134 -18.30 11.52 4.04
N TRP A 135 -18.15 10.35 4.67
CA TRP A 135 -19.10 9.26 4.60
C TRP A 135 -20.51 9.73 5.04
N ARG A 136 -21.42 9.75 4.07
CA ARG A 136 -22.83 9.99 4.34
C ARG A 136 -23.34 8.89 5.28
N LYS A 137 -23.68 9.23 6.52
CA LYS A 137 -24.48 8.34 7.34
C LYS A 137 -25.80 8.09 6.61
N ARG A 138 -26.17 6.83 6.48
CA ARG A 138 -27.29 6.36 5.64
C ARG A 138 -28.63 7.08 5.89
N ASP A 139 -28.77 7.74 7.04
CA ASP A 139 -30.00 8.41 7.49
C ASP A 139 -29.87 9.94 7.61
N SER A 140 -28.73 10.53 7.25
CA SER A 140 -28.54 11.98 7.29
C SER A 140 -28.95 12.60 5.95
N LYS A 141 -29.90 13.51 6.00
CA LYS A 141 -30.32 14.33 4.84
C LYS A 141 -29.37 15.49 4.56
N GLU A 142 -28.40 15.72 5.40
CA GLU A 142 -27.47 16.83 5.32
C GLU A 142 -26.18 16.43 4.62
N MET A 143 -25.74 17.25 3.68
CA MET A 143 -24.39 17.15 3.11
C MET A 143 -23.41 17.66 4.16
N GLU A 144 -22.58 16.77 4.71
CA GLU A 144 -21.56 17.18 5.68
C GLU A 144 -20.36 17.73 4.93
N LEU A 145 -20.14 19.03 5.07
CA LEU A 145 -18.91 19.69 4.66
C LEU A 145 -17.86 19.53 5.76
N TRP A 146 -16.67 19.14 5.37
CA TRP A 146 -15.53 19.01 6.26
C TRP A 146 -14.38 19.84 5.74
N GLU A 147 -13.62 20.42 6.65
CA GLU A 147 -12.34 21.00 6.34
C GLU A 147 -11.26 19.91 6.51
N VAL A 148 -10.49 19.71 5.47
CA VAL A 148 -9.41 18.72 5.44
C VAL A 148 -8.11 19.46 5.12
N GLY A 149 -7.05 19.10 5.84
CA GLY A 149 -5.71 19.63 5.60
C GLY A 149 -4.68 18.53 5.48
N TYR A 150 -3.67 18.75 4.65
CA TYR A 150 -2.47 17.92 4.54
C TYR A 150 -1.25 18.79 4.74
N PHE A 151 -0.34 18.39 5.62
CA PHE A 151 0.84 19.17 5.98
C PHE A 151 1.91 18.28 6.61
N PHE A 152 3.14 18.76 6.59
CA PHE A 152 4.24 18.10 7.28
C PHE A 152 4.41 18.63 8.70
N ARG A 153 4.89 17.78 9.57
CA ARG A 153 5.33 18.13 10.92
C ARG A 153 6.64 17.43 11.21
N GLU A 154 7.55 18.15 11.84
CA GLU A 154 8.79 17.57 12.35
C GLU A 154 8.49 16.53 13.43
N LYS A 155 9.20 15.42 13.37
CA LYS A 155 9.06 14.35 14.36
C LYS A 155 9.58 14.78 15.71
N PRO A 156 9.01 14.28 16.83
CA PRO A 156 9.44 14.66 18.17
C PRO A 156 10.91 14.32 18.49
N ASP A 157 11.49 13.37 17.77
CA ASP A 157 12.89 12.96 17.91
C ASP A 157 13.85 13.80 17.05
N GLY A 158 13.35 14.78 16.29
CA GLY A 158 14.12 15.64 15.39
C GLY A 158 14.68 14.92 14.16
N ARG A 159 14.20 13.70 13.86
CA ARG A 159 14.69 12.89 12.74
C ARG A 159 13.76 12.96 11.53
N GLY A 160 13.66 14.15 10.93
CA GLY A 160 12.86 14.35 9.73
C GLY A 160 11.39 14.68 10.01
N TYR A 161 10.58 14.49 8.99
CA TYR A 161 9.18 14.93 8.98
C TYR A 161 8.26 13.74 8.75
N ALA A 162 7.01 13.90 9.19
CA ALA A 162 5.92 13.00 8.85
C ALA A 162 4.79 13.79 8.21
N LEU A 163 4.08 13.17 7.28
CA LEU A 163 2.91 13.74 6.65
C LEU A 163 1.67 13.47 7.51
N PHE A 164 0.97 14.55 7.83
CA PHE A 164 -0.26 14.54 8.62
C PHE A 164 -1.47 14.88 7.77
N ARG A 165 -2.61 14.33 8.16
CA ARG A 165 -3.92 14.74 7.68
C ARG A 165 -4.74 15.26 8.86
N ARG A 166 -5.36 16.40 8.68
CA ARG A 166 -6.26 17.02 9.64
C ARG A 166 -7.69 16.96 9.12
N GLU A 167 -8.61 16.67 10.00
CA GLU A 167 -10.05 16.73 9.73
C GLU A 167 -10.74 17.64 10.74
N LYS A 168 -11.53 18.57 10.24
CA LYS A 168 -12.32 19.48 11.07
C LYS A 168 -13.76 19.53 10.58
N ARG A 169 -14.67 19.19 11.46
CA ARG A 169 -16.11 19.15 11.16
C ARG A 169 -16.77 20.52 11.23
N GLU A 170 -16.34 21.31 12.21
CA GLU A 170 -16.88 22.66 12.40
C GLU A 170 -16.14 23.66 11.52
N LEU A 171 -16.83 24.19 10.54
CA LEU A 171 -16.30 25.23 9.66
C LEU A 171 -16.44 26.58 10.36
N SER A 172 -15.35 27.19 10.71
CA SER A 172 -15.31 28.52 11.37
C SER A 172 -14.54 29.51 10.55
N LYS A 173 -15.07 30.74 10.42
CA LYS A 173 -14.37 31.84 9.76
C LYS A 173 -13.22 32.39 10.59
N ASP A 174 -13.31 32.23 11.90
CA ASP A 174 -12.40 32.85 12.86
C ASP A 174 -11.18 31.99 13.21
N VAL A 175 -11.16 30.75 12.72
CA VAL A 175 -10.03 29.84 12.93
C VAL A 175 -9.14 29.84 11.69
N PRO A 176 -7.84 30.11 11.86
CA PRO A 176 -6.89 30.02 10.75
C PRO A 176 -6.92 28.66 10.05
N ALA A 177 -6.60 28.65 8.76
CA ALA A 177 -6.39 27.41 8.03
C ALA A 177 -5.31 26.58 8.72
N LEU A 178 -5.50 25.26 8.78
CA LEU A 178 -4.63 24.29 9.45
C LEU A 178 -4.65 24.33 10.99
N GLU A 179 -5.59 25.05 11.60
CA GLU A 179 -5.78 25.03 13.05
C GLU A 179 -7.07 24.30 13.47
N GLY A 180 -7.00 23.62 14.61
CA GLY A 180 -8.10 22.85 15.20
C GLY A 180 -8.45 21.57 14.44
N GLY A 181 -9.42 20.83 14.96
CA GLY A 181 -9.82 19.53 14.42
C GLY A 181 -8.99 18.37 14.97
N VAL A 182 -9.08 17.23 14.31
CA VAL A 182 -8.35 16.00 14.67
C VAL A 182 -7.27 15.75 13.64
N GLU A 183 -6.06 15.49 14.10
CA GLU A 183 -4.89 15.25 13.27
C GLU A 183 -4.49 13.78 13.34
N TYR A 184 -4.15 13.23 12.19
CA TYR A 184 -3.66 11.86 12.04
C TYR A 184 -2.33 11.88 11.31
N GLU A 185 -1.35 11.21 11.85
CA GLU A 185 -0.15 10.88 11.09
C GLU A 185 -0.51 9.85 10.02
N ILE A 186 -0.18 10.13 8.78
CA ILE A 186 -0.41 9.20 7.66
C ILE A 186 0.80 8.29 7.50
N THR A 187 1.97 8.90 7.36
CA THR A 187 3.23 8.18 7.16
C THR A 187 4.42 9.12 7.31
N ASP A 188 5.53 8.57 7.69
CA ASP A 188 6.83 9.23 7.73
C ASP A 188 7.74 8.87 6.54
N ARG A 189 7.22 8.08 5.59
CA ARG A 189 7.95 7.62 4.40
C ARG A 189 7.86 8.59 3.22
N VAL A 190 7.14 9.68 3.34
CA VAL A 190 7.08 10.74 2.35
C VAL A 190 8.14 11.79 2.64
N GLU A 191 9.09 11.95 1.73
CA GLU A 191 10.11 12.99 1.83
C GLU A 191 9.64 14.33 1.28
N SER A 192 8.84 14.31 0.20
CA SER A 192 8.38 15.54 -0.43
C SER A 192 6.95 15.40 -0.95
N LEU A 193 6.18 16.45 -0.77
CA LEU A 193 4.89 16.66 -1.41
C LEU A 193 4.95 18.01 -2.13
N GLN A 194 4.81 17.98 -3.44
CA GLN A 194 4.72 19.17 -4.27
C GLN A 194 3.32 19.24 -4.88
N ILE A 195 2.70 20.42 -4.77
CA ILE A 195 1.37 20.67 -5.30
C ILE A 195 1.43 21.87 -6.23
N THR A 196 1.01 21.67 -7.46
CA THR A 196 0.90 22.74 -8.47
C THR A 196 -0.54 22.92 -8.90
N TYR A 197 -0.88 24.14 -9.25
CA TYR A 197 -2.26 24.54 -9.50
C TYR A 197 -2.39 25.16 -10.89
N SER A 198 -3.55 25.01 -11.51
CA SER A 198 -3.85 25.63 -12.79
C SER A 198 -5.24 26.27 -12.81
N ASP A 199 -5.29 27.54 -13.19
CA ASP A 199 -6.54 28.31 -13.36
C ASP A 199 -7.28 27.93 -14.64
N ASN A 200 -6.58 27.50 -15.67
CA ASN A 200 -7.11 27.32 -17.02
C ASN A 200 -6.90 25.89 -17.57
N GLY A 201 -6.22 25.04 -16.81
CA GLY A 201 -5.83 23.68 -17.23
C GLY A 201 -4.58 23.60 -18.10
N SER A 202 -3.97 24.74 -18.44
CA SER A 202 -2.80 24.81 -19.33
C SER A 202 -1.58 25.47 -18.69
N THR A 203 -1.79 26.53 -17.92
CA THR A 203 -0.73 27.25 -17.24
C THR A 203 -0.69 26.82 -15.78
N TRP A 204 0.48 26.41 -15.31
CA TRP A 204 0.69 25.89 -13.98
C TRP A 204 1.48 26.85 -13.11
N THR A 205 1.12 26.95 -11.83
CA THR A 205 1.83 27.70 -10.80
C THR A 205 2.17 26.81 -9.62
N ASP A 206 3.38 26.96 -9.09
CA ASP A 206 3.88 26.25 -7.92
C ASP A 206 3.98 27.16 -6.68
N SER A 207 3.51 28.39 -6.78
CA SER A 207 3.57 29.38 -5.68
C SER A 207 2.50 29.19 -4.59
N GLY A 208 1.71 28.11 -4.70
CA GLY A 208 0.57 27.86 -3.84
C GLY A 208 -0.73 28.44 -4.43
N TRP A 209 -1.81 28.32 -3.65
CA TRP A 209 -3.13 28.85 -4.00
C TRP A 209 -3.64 29.71 -2.88
N ASP A 210 -3.67 31.01 -3.09
CA ASP A 210 -4.07 31.97 -2.07
C ASP A 210 -5.58 31.94 -1.81
N LYS A 211 -5.97 31.95 -0.54
CA LYS A 211 -7.37 31.95 -0.11
C LYS A 211 -8.16 33.17 -0.59
N SER A 212 -7.48 34.28 -0.91
CA SER A 212 -8.12 35.52 -1.43
C SER A 212 -8.66 35.35 -2.85
N ARG A 213 -8.23 34.31 -3.58
CA ARG A 213 -8.73 34.04 -4.95
C ARG A 213 -10.22 33.73 -5.00
N ASN A 214 -10.80 33.25 -3.90
CA ASN A 214 -12.23 32.90 -3.81
C ASN A 214 -12.73 32.04 -4.98
N SER A 215 -11.86 31.24 -5.56
CA SER A 215 -12.11 30.35 -6.68
C SER A 215 -11.34 29.05 -6.50
N LEU A 216 -11.89 27.95 -7.01
CA LEU A 216 -11.17 26.68 -7.12
C LEU A 216 -10.25 26.71 -8.35
N PRO A 217 -9.08 26.04 -8.31
CA PRO A 217 -8.31 25.78 -9.52
C PRO A 217 -9.09 24.85 -10.45
N LYS A 218 -8.84 24.93 -11.74
CA LYS A 218 -9.40 23.95 -12.71
C LYS A 218 -8.73 22.59 -12.62
N ALA A 219 -7.45 22.59 -12.29
CA ALA A 219 -6.67 21.38 -12.12
C ALA A 219 -5.60 21.55 -11.06
N VAL A 220 -5.28 20.46 -10.40
CA VAL A 220 -4.20 20.34 -9.41
C VAL A 220 -3.34 19.16 -9.81
N GLU A 221 -2.03 19.34 -9.83
CA GLU A 221 -1.06 18.27 -9.99
C GLU A 221 -0.35 18.04 -8.67
N ILE A 222 -0.21 16.77 -8.31
CA ILE A 222 0.41 16.33 -7.07
C ILE A 222 1.61 15.48 -7.44
N ALA A 223 2.78 15.80 -6.92
CA ALA A 223 3.98 14.97 -7.01
C ALA A 223 4.42 14.59 -5.60
N LEU A 224 4.59 13.31 -5.38
CA LEU A 224 4.96 12.69 -4.11
C LEU A 224 6.32 11.99 -4.27
N LEU A 225 7.30 12.36 -3.47
CA LEU A 225 8.59 11.68 -3.38
C LEU A 225 8.61 10.85 -2.10
N LEU A 226 8.92 9.57 -2.22
CA LEU A 226 9.11 8.68 -1.08
C LEU A 226 10.59 8.59 -0.67
N ASP A 227 10.83 8.10 0.53
CA ASP A 227 12.15 7.82 1.13
C ASP A 227 13.04 6.88 0.29
N THR A 228 12.44 6.13 -0.62
CA THR A 228 13.13 5.27 -1.59
C THR A 228 13.62 6.02 -2.84
N GLY A 229 13.34 7.32 -2.95
CA GLY A 229 13.66 8.16 -4.11
C GLY A 229 12.68 8.01 -5.28
N LYS A 230 11.60 7.23 -5.14
CA LYS A 230 10.58 7.12 -6.18
C LYS A 230 9.59 8.26 -6.15
N VAL A 231 9.27 8.78 -7.33
CA VAL A 231 8.31 9.86 -7.52
C VAL A 231 7.01 9.30 -8.10
N TYR A 232 5.91 9.67 -7.48
CA TYR A 232 4.56 9.37 -7.95
C TYR A 232 3.82 10.67 -8.26
N THR A 233 3.24 10.77 -9.45
CA THR A 233 2.52 11.96 -9.89
C THR A 233 1.09 11.63 -10.25
N THR A 234 0.19 12.57 -10.00
CA THR A 234 -1.20 12.50 -10.44
C THR A 234 -1.75 13.89 -10.71
N ARG A 235 -2.74 13.94 -11.60
CA ARG A 235 -3.49 15.15 -11.89
C ARG A 235 -4.95 14.97 -11.51
N VAL A 236 -5.51 15.98 -10.89
CA VAL A 236 -6.91 16.05 -10.49
C VAL A 236 -7.54 17.24 -11.18
N ASP A 237 -8.52 16.99 -12.04
CA ASP A 237 -9.33 18.04 -12.66
C ASP A 237 -10.57 18.29 -11.80
N LEU A 238 -10.74 19.53 -11.35
CA LEU A 238 -11.86 19.91 -10.47
C LEU A 238 -13.16 20.18 -11.25
N GLY A 239 -13.09 20.25 -12.57
CA GLY A 239 -14.21 20.48 -13.45
C GLY A 239 -14.86 21.88 -13.30
N ASN A 240 -15.61 22.30 -14.29
CA ASN A 240 -16.53 23.44 -14.13
C ASN A 240 -17.76 22.91 -13.36
N ARG A 241 -17.72 22.99 -12.04
CA ARG A 241 -18.98 22.87 -11.26
C ARG A 241 -19.65 24.24 -11.32
N PRO A 242 -20.92 24.29 -11.73
CA PRO A 242 -21.69 25.53 -11.83
C PRO A 242 -21.86 26.20 -10.47
#